data_e98cd185636d9af841540f353fdf55ab
#
_entry.id   e98cd185636d9af841540f353fdf55ab
#
_cell.length_a   1.000
_cell.length_b   1.000
_cell.length_c   1.000
_cell.angle_alpha   90.00
_cell.angle_beta   90.00
_cell.angle_gamma   90.00
#
_symmetry.space_group_name_H-M   'P 1'
#
loop_
_entity.id
_entity.type
_entity.pdbx_description
1 polymer ?
#
loop_
_entity_poly.entity_id
_entity_poly.type
_entity_poly.pdbx_seq_one_letter_code
_entity_poly.pdbx_strand_id
1 'polypeptide(L)'
;MKKIAILFSXLLVLATSAFAQTTVGIVLPTKDEERWIQDQTRFQDALKTAGVSAEVLFSEKDSGKEKANVETLITKGIKVLVLCPVDSAAAAASADAAAKAGXKVVSYDRLITGTKNVDFYVTFDSFSVGAAWGNYLVSQAKGKGNNLYLYAGAASDNNAFIFFAGAWSILQPKIADGTFKIVNSDAAVKLQGKATLTREEEASIIGQVTTNWNPNDAKSKAEANLTKATAAQKGVAYVLSPNDQTARAIADVFAKDKDVKKAYTTGQDADKASIQYIIDGKQSETVLKDTRVLVADAIKTAITFTKGQTPVQTKTYNNGVIEVPAKPSDVTSVTQQNVKAAIVDSGYYPASLFTGLK
;
A
#
# COMPACT_ATOMS: atom_id res chain seq x y z
N MET A 1 -58.51 -65.33 -3.00
CA MET A 1 -57.11 -65.04 -3.36
C MET A 1 -56.95 -63.50 -3.36
N LYS A 2 -56.38 -62.96 -2.28
CA LYS A 2 -56.24 -61.48 -2.13
C LYS A 2 -54.81 -61.11 -2.59
N LYS A 3 -54.76 -60.25 -3.61
CA LYS A 3 -53.47 -59.69 -4.10
C LYS A 3 -53.09 -58.51 -3.24
N ILE A 4 -51.97 -58.58 -2.54
CA ILE A 4 -51.38 -57.49 -1.77
C ILE A 4 -50.44 -56.72 -2.71
N ALA A 5 -50.77 -55.47 -3.00
CA ALA A 5 -49.92 -54.57 -3.75
C ALA A 5 -48.99 -53.83 -2.75
N ILE A 6 -47.68 -54.06 -2.86
CA ILE A 6 -46.68 -53.35 -2.04
C ILE A 6 -46.27 -52.09 -2.80
N LEU A 7 -46.60 -50.92 -2.23
CA LEU A 7 -46.21 -49.63 -2.77
C LEU A 7 -44.80 -49.32 -2.25
N PHE A 8 -43.83 -49.29 -3.15
CA PHE A 8 -42.44 -48.84 -2.84
C PHE A 8 -42.38 -47.33 -3.03
N SER A 9 -42.37 -46.59 -1.93
CA SER A 9 -42.19 -45.14 -1.96
C SER A 9 -40.68 -44.80 -1.85
N UNK A 10 -39.89 -44.48 -2.75
CA UNK A 10 -38.82 -44.22 -2.79
C UNK A 10 -38.73 -43.03 -2.40
N LEU A 11 -38.21 -42.79 -1.50
CA LEU A 11 -37.77 -41.51 -0.92
C LEU A 11 -36.55 -41.03 -1.70
N LEU A 12 -36.80 -40.04 -2.55
CA LEU A 12 -35.70 -39.40 -3.30
C LEU A 12 -34.99 -38.45 -2.35
N VAL A 13 -33.87 -38.87 -1.78
CA VAL A 13 -33.00 -38.00 -0.99
C VAL A 13 -32.26 -37.11 -1.97
N LEU A 14 -32.77 -35.90 -2.17
CA LEU A 14 -32.04 -34.85 -2.87
C LEU A 14 -30.86 -34.43 -1.97
N ALA A 15 -29.71 -35.02 -2.26
CA ALA A 15 -28.47 -34.54 -1.67
C ALA A 15 -28.19 -33.18 -2.29
N THR A 16 -28.67 -32.12 -1.63
CA THR A 16 -28.22 -30.79 -1.95
C THR A 16 -26.77 -30.70 -1.52
N SER A 17 -25.88 -30.74 -2.49
CA SER A 17 -24.48 -30.36 -2.24
C SER A 17 -24.52 -28.89 -1.82
N ALA A 18 -24.46 -28.66 -0.53
CA ALA A 18 -24.29 -27.32 0.00
C ALA A 18 -22.87 -26.89 -0.40
N PHE A 19 -22.76 -26.17 -1.49
CA PHE A 19 -21.52 -25.46 -1.78
C PHE A 19 -21.28 -24.55 -0.57
N ALA A 20 -20.12 -24.70 0.07
CA ALA A 20 -19.78 -23.85 1.20
C ALA A 20 -19.88 -22.40 0.74
N GLN A 21 -20.77 -21.64 1.39
CA GLN A 21 -21.02 -20.25 1.05
C GLN A 21 -19.75 -19.45 1.28
N THR A 22 -19.37 -18.64 0.28
CA THR A 22 -18.22 -17.74 0.43
C THR A 22 -18.55 -16.73 1.54
N THR A 23 -17.72 -16.72 2.58
CA THR A 23 -17.97 -15.91 3.77
C THR A 23 -17.29 -14.54 3.69
N VAL A 24 -16.09 -14.49 3.12
CA VAL A 24 -15.28 -13.27 3.03
C VAL A 24 -14.96 -12.96 1.58
N GLY A 25 -15.29 -11.76 1.14
CA GLY A 25 -14.89 -11.27 -0.17
C GLY A 25 -13.71 -10.33 -0.01
N ILE A 26 -12.68 -10.52 -0.80
CA ILE A 26 -11.46 -9.70 -0.77
C ILE A 26 -11.28 -9.08 -2.14
N VAL A 27 -11.14 -7.75 -2.19
CA VAL A 27 -10.97 -7.04 -3.46
C VAL A 27 -9.68 -6.22 -3.37
N LEU A 28 -8.78 -6.49 -4.31
CA LEU A 28 -7.46 -5.85 -4.39
C LEU A 28 -7.39 -4.98 -5.65
N PRO A 29 -6.56 -3.92 -5.65
CA PRO A 29 -6.69 -2.89 -6.69
C PRO A 29 -6.15 -3.28 -8.07
N THR A 30 -5.08 -4.08 -8.15
CA THR A 30 -4.45 -4.38 -9.44
C THR A 30 -3.43 -5.50 -9.31
N LYS A 31 -3.15 -6.17 -10.43
CA LYS A 31 -2.03 -7.12 -10.53
C LYS A 31 -0.75 -6.45 -11.06
N ASP A 32 -0.83 -5.18 -11.44
CA ASP A 32 0.32 -4.48 -12.03
C ASP A 32 1.39 -4.10 -11.00
N GLU A 33 1.05 -4.11 -9.72
CA GLU A 33 1.99 -3.89 -8.63
C GLU A 33 2.27 -5.23 -7.95
N GLU A 34 3.52 -5.61 -7.84
CA GLU A 34 3.95 -6.87 -7.21
C GLU A 34 3.36 -7.03 -5.81
N ARG A 35 3.22 -5.93 -5.09
CA ARG A 35 2.65 -5.90 -3.75
C ARG A 35 1.33 -6.69 -3.66
N TRP A 36 0.40 -6.43 -4.59
CA TRP A 36 -0.94 -7.02 -4.48
C TRP A 36 -0.99 -8.49 -4.87
N ILE A 37 -0.09 -8.94 -5.76
CA ILE A 37 0.06 -10.36 -6.05
C ILE A 37 0.59 -11.09 -4.81
N GLN A 38 1.53 -10.47 -4.10
CA GLN A 38 2.04 -11.02 -2.85
C GLN A 38 0.93 -11.11 -1.79
N ASP A 39 0.12 -10.05 -1.66
CA ASP A 39 -1.01 -10.07 -0.72
C ASP A 39 -1.99 -11.20 -1.06
N GLN A 40 -2.30 -11.40 -2.35
CA GLN A 40 -3.17 -12.50 -2.78
C GLN A 40 -2.62 -13.85 -2.32
N THR A 41 -1.33 -14.10 -2.57
CA THR A 41 -0.70 -15.37 -2.19
C THR A 41 -0.78 -15.56 -0.67
N ARG A 42 -0.48 -14.51 0.09
CA ARG A 42 -0.53 -14.59 1.55
C ARG A 42 -1.95 -14.81 2.05
N PHE A 43 -2.95 -14.14 1.43
CA PHE A 43 -4.36 -14.40 1.77
C PHE A 43 -4.72 -15.86 1.50
N GLN A 44 -4.36 -16.39 0.35
CA GLN A 44 -4.70 -17.77 -0.01
C GLN A 44 -4.13 -18.77 1.02
N ASP A 45 -2.86 -18.57 1.40
CA ASP A 45 -2.21 -19.44 2.39
C ASP A 45 -2.86 -19.30 3.78
N ALA A 46 -3.11 -18.09 4.22
CA ALA A 46 -3.65 -17.84 5.56
C ALA A 46 -5.12 -18.28 5.68
N LEU A 47 -5.91 -18.08 4.64
CA LEU A 47 -7.32 -18.51 4.61
C LEU A 47 -7.44 -20.04 4.65
N LYS A 48 -6.56 -20.71 3.93
CA LYS A 48 -6.51 -22.17 3.93
C LYS A 48 -6.23 -22.69 5.34
N THR A 49 -5.25 -22.09 6.02
CA THR A 49 -4.90 -22.44 7.40
C THR A 49 -6.05 -22.15 8.35
N ALA A 50 -6.72 -21.02 8.19
CA ALA A 50 -7.83 -20.61 9.05
C ALA A 50 -9.14 -21.35 8.79
N GLY A 51 -9.24 -22.06 7.66
CA GLY A 51 -10.46 -22.77 7.28
C GLY A 51 -11.61 -21.83 6.94
N VAL A 52 -11.31 -20.65 6.39
CA VAL A 52 -12.31 -19.63 6.03
C VAL A 52 -12.53 -19.64 4.53
N SER A 53 -13.80 -19.71 4.12
CA SER A 53 -14.18 -19.64 2.71
C SER A 53 -14.11 -18.19 2.24
N ALA A 54 -13.26 -17.91 1.28
CA ALA A 54 -13.08 -16.55 0.77
C ALA A 54 -12.76 -16.56 -0.72
N GLU A 55 -13.02 -15.43 -1.37
CA GLU A 55 -12.70 -15.22 -2.78
C GLU A 55 -11.93 -13.90 -2.92
N VAL A 56 -10.86 -13.92 -3.71
CA VAL A 56 -10.03 -12.74 -3.98
C VAL A 56 -10.25 -12.32 -5.44
N LEU A 57 -10.67 -11.06 -5.64
CA LEU A 57 -10.87 -10.48 -6.96
C LEU A 57 -10.00 -9.24 -7.12
N PHE A 58 -9.64 -8.92 -8.36
CA PHE A 58 -8.82 -7.76 -8.70
C PHE A 58 -9.61 -6.76 -9.53
N SER A 59 -9.43 -5.47 -9.23
CA SER A 59 -10.17 -4.36 -9.86
C SER A 59 -9.47 -3.77 -11.07
N GLU A 60 -8.22 -4.14 -11.31
CA GLU A 60 -7.45 -3.71 -12.49
C GLU A 60 -7.39 -2.17 -12.64
N LYS A 61 -7.23 -1.46 -11.51
CA LYS A 61 -7.15 0.01 -11.45
C LYS A 61 -8.43 0.71 -11.92
N ASP A 62 -9.57 0.01 -11.90
CA ASP A 62 -10.84 0.54 -12.40
C ASP A 62 -11.87 0.51 -11.27
N SER A 63 -12.36 1.69 -10.86
CA SER A 63 -13.34 1.81 -9.78
C SER A 63 -14.70 1.21 -10.16
N GLY A 64 -15.06 1.23 -11.44
CA GLY A 64 -16.28 0.57 -11.92
C GLY A 64 -16.18 -0.93 -11.79
N LYS A 65 -15.03 -1.51 -12.16
CA LYS A 65 -14.78 -2.95 -11.99
C LYS A 65 -14.75 -3.31 -10.50
N GLU A 66 -14.14 -2.46 -9.67
CA GLU A 66 -14.15 -2.66 -8.22
C GLU A 66 -15.58 -2.81 -7.70
N LYS A 67 -16.45 -1.87 -8.09
CA LYS A 67 -17.86 -1.92 -7.66
C LYS A 67 -18.56 -3.17 -8.17
N ALA A 68 -18.32 -3.56 -9.43
CA ALA A 68 -18.90 -4.78 -10.01
C ALA A 68 -18.42 -6.02 -9.25
N ASN A 69 -17.13 -6.08 -8.89
CA ASN A 69 -16.57 -7.16 -8.08
C ASN A 69 -17.27 -7.24 -6.73
N VAL A 70 -17.46 -6.10 -6.07
CA VAL A 70 -18.14 -6.05 -4.77
C VAL A 70 -19.58 -6.57 -4.91
N GLU A 71 -20.29 -6.13 -5.94
CA GLU A 71 -21.69 -6.59 -6.19
C GLU A 71 -21.73 -8.10 -6.45
N THR A 72 -20.76 -8.64 -7.18
CA THR A 72 -20.64 -10.08 -7.41
C THR A 72 -20.47 -10.83 -6.07
N LEU A 73 -19.60 -10.33 -5.20
CA LEU A 73 -19.36 -10.95 -3.90
C LEU A 73 -20.59 -10.86 -3.00
N ILE A 74 -21.30 -9.73 -3.04
CA ILE A 74 -22.57 -9.57 -2.30
C ILE A 74 -23.56 -10.64 -2.76
N THR A 75 -23.69 -10.85 -4.07
CA THR A 75 -24.59 -11.86 -4.64
C THR A 75 -24.21 -13.26 -4.15
N LYS A 76 -22.93 -13.52 -3.92
CA LYS A 76 -22.45 -14.81 -3.39
C LYS A 76 -22.68 -14.97 -1.89
N GLY A 77 -23.20 -13.93 -1.24
CA GLY A 77 -23.62 -14.02 0.16
C GLY A 77 -22.52 -13.81 1.18
N ILE A 78 -21.47 -13.05 0.84
CA ILE A 78 -20.40 -12.75 1.80
C ILE A 78 -20.98 -12.07 3.05
N LYS A 79 -20.27 -12.23 4.17
CA LYS A 79 -20.59 -11.57 5.43
C LYS A 79 -19.67 -10.38 5.70
N VAL A 80 -18.46 -10.46 5.17
CA VAL A 80 -17.44 -9.41 5.34
C VAL A 80 -16.80 -9.10 3.99
N LEU A 81 -16.72 -7.82 3.67
CA LEU A 81 -15.96 -7.30 2.54
C LEU A 81 -14.63 -6.76 3.06
N VAL A 82 -13.53 -7.25 2.51
CA VAL A 82 -12.18 -6.71 2.75
C VAL A 82 -11.79 -6.02 1.44
N LEU A 83 -11.71 -4.70 1.45
CA LEU A 83 -11.52 -3.91 0.23
C LEU A 83 -10.30 -3.00 0.34
N CYS A 84 -9.35 -3.20 -0.57
CA CYS A 84 -8.28 -2.24 -0.80
C CYS A 84 -8.70 -1.36 -1.98
N PRO A 85 -9.11 -0.12 -1.75
CA PRO A 85 -9.72 0.68 -2.82
C PRO A 85 -8.75 1.07 -3.92
N VAL A 86 -9.25 1.10 -5.15
CA VAL A 86 -8.54 1.71 -6.29
C VAL A 86 -8.42 3.22 -6.06
N ASP A 87 -9.53 3.81 -5.66
CA ASP A 87 -9.66 5.26 -5.38
C ASP A 87 -10.40 5.37 -4.07
N SER A 88 -9.77 6.05 -3.09
CA SER A 88 -10.30 6.11 -1.72
C SER A 88 -11.71 6.68 -1.67
N ALA A 89 -12.01 7.72 -2.45
CA ALA A 89 -13.33 8.37 -2.43
C ALA A 89 -14.36 7.58 -3.24
N ALA A 90 -13.97 7.10 -4.43
CA ALA A 90 -14.88 6.34 -5.29
C ALA A 90 -15.37 5.05 -4.60
N ALA A 91 -14.53 4.44 -3.76
CA ALA A 91 -14.86 3.20 -3.05
C ALA A 91 -16.01 3.36 -2.05
N ALA A 92 -16.39 4.59 -1.70
CA ALA A 92 -17.53 4.81 -0.82
C ALA A 92 -18.79 4.09 -1.36
N ALA A 93 -19.02 4.11 -2.67
CA ALA A 93 -20.17 3.45 -3.27
C ALA A 93 -20.16 1.94 -3.05
N SER A 94 -18.97 1.32 -3.10
CA SER A 94 -18.82 -0.11 -2.83
C SER A 94 -19.07 -0.42 -1.35
N ALA A 95 -18.54 0.40 -0.46
CA ALA A 95 -18.75 0.22 0.99
C ALA A 95 -20.25 0.36 1.32
N ASP A 96 -20.92 1.36 0.73
CA ASP A 96 -22.35 1.59 0.97
C ASP A 96 -23.18 0.40 0.46
N ALA A 97 -22.84 -0.15 -0.71
CA ALA A 97 -23.55 -1.32 -1.25
C ALA A 97 -23.39 -2.53 -0.34
N ALA A 98 -22.18 -2.77 0.15
CA ALA A 98 -21.91 -3.89 1.07
C ALA A 98 -22.66 -3.70 2.39
N ALA A 99 -22.62 -2.50 2.96
CA ALA A 99 -23.34 -2.20 4.21
C ALA A 99 -24.86 -2.37 4.06
N LYS A 100 -25.40 -1.91 2.93
CA LYS A 100 -26.83 -2.06 2.63
C LYS A 100 -27.24 -3.54 2.57
N ALA A 101 -26.34 -4.39 2.11
CA ALA A 101 -26.56 -5.85 2.05
C ALA A 101 -26.29 -6.54 3.39
N GLY A 102 -25.89 -5.79 4.43
CA GLY A 102 -25.58 -6.34 5.75
C GLY A 102 -24.14 -6.81 5.97
N UNK A 103 -23.02 -6.65 5.09
CA UNK A 103 -21.82 -7.01 5.17
C UNK A 103 -21.18 -6.11 5.96
N LYS A 104 -20.27 -6.52 6.75
CA LYS A 104 -19.28 -5.68 7.42
C LYS A 104 -18.21 -5.27 6.42
N VAL A 105 -17.69 -4.06 6.56
CA VAL A 105 -16.70 -3.51 5.60
C VAL A 105 -15.39 -3.24 6.31
N VAL A 106 -14.33 -3.90 5.85
CA VAL A 106 -12.96 -3.71 6.32
C VAL A 106 -12.18 -3.01 5.21
N SER A 107 -11.71 -1.80 5.49
CA SER A 107 -10.79 -1.11 4.59
C SER A 107 -9.40 -1.74 4.78
N TYR A 108 -8.78 -2.20 3.71
CA TYR A 108 -7.53 -2.94 3.75
C TYR A 108 -6.43 -2.10 3.13
N ASP A 109 -5.37 -1.82 3.89
CA ASP A 109 -4.19 -1.07 3.47
C ASP A 109 -4.50 0.39 3.13
N ARG A 110 -5.42 0.66 2.22
CA ARG A 110 -5.83 2.01 1.82
C ARG A 110 -7.17 2.35 2.47
N LEU A 111 -7.32 3.60 2.91
CA LEU A 111 -8.55 4.03 3.62
C LEU A 111 -9.65 4.41 2.63
N ILE A 112 -10.81 3.79 2.80
CA ILE A 112 -12.04 4.22 2.10
C ILE A 112 -12.53 5.50 2.77
N THR A 113 -12.71 6.55 1.97
CA THR A 113 -13.11 7.87 2.50
C THR A 113 -14.53 8.23 2.05
N GLY A 114 -15.13 9.19 2.74
CA GLY A 114 -16.39 9.79 2.31
C GLY A 114 -17.66 9.00 2.61
N THR A 115 -17.59 8.01 3.48
CA THR A 115 -18.77 7.24 3.90
C THR A 115 -18.64 6.83 5.37
N LYS A 116 -19.79 6.68 6.03
CA LYS A 116 -19.84 6.15 7.41
C LYS A 116 -19.73 4.62 7.43
N ASN A 117 -19.78 3.96 6.29
CA ASN A 117 -19.95 2.51 6.18
C ASN A 117 -18.61 1.78 6.05
N VAL A 118 -17.66 2.16 6.88
CA VAL A 118 -16.39 1.44 7.05
C VAL A 118 -16.31 1.03 8.52
N ASP A 119 -16.32 -0.26 8.77
CA ASP A 119 -16.40 -0.79 10.14
C ASP A 119 -15.02 -0.89 10.80
N PHE A 120 -13.97 -1.11 10.00
CA PHE A 120 -12.61 -1.26 10.54
C PHE A 120 -11.58 -1.02 9.43
N TYR A 121 -10.39 -0.56 9.83
CA TYR A 121 -9.28 -0.29 8.91
C TYR A 121 -8.04 -1.07 9.36
N VAL A 122 -7.60 -1.99 8.52
CA VAL A 122 -6.39 -2.78 8.73
C VAL A 122 -5.30 -2.20 7.82
N THR A 123 -4.22 -1.72 8.41
CA THR A 123 -3.21 -0.99 7.65
C THR A 123 -1.83 -1.09 8.32
N PHE A 124 -0.85 -0.46 7.72
CA PHE A 124 0.45 -0.18 8.32
C PHE A 124 0.46 1.26 8.83
N ASP A 125 1.44 1.59 9.66
CA ASP A 125 1.64 2.96 10.12
C ASP A 125 2.26 3.78 8.97
N SER A 126 1.39 4.31 8.12
CA SER A 126 1.81 5.02 6.91
C SER A 126 2.59 6.31 7.19
N PHE A 127 2.26 7.01 8.28
CA PHE A 127 3.03 8.18 8.66
C PHE A 127 4.48 7.78 8.98
N SER A 128 4.66 6.66 9.69
CA SER A 128 6.00 6.15 10.02
C SER A 128 6.76 5.69 8.76
N VAL A 129 6.07 5.22 7.73
CA VAL A 129 6.73 4.91 6.45
C VAL A 129 7.39 6.17 5.89
N GLY A 130 6.62 7.25 5.77
CA GLY A 130 7.16 8.53 5.27
C GLY A 130 8.27 9.08 6.15
N ALA A 131 8.07 8.98 7.47
CA ALA A 131 9.11 9.43 8.41
C ALA A 131 10.41 8.63 8.24
N ALA A 132 10.31 7.32 7.96
CA ALA A 132 11.49 6.49 7.71
C ALA A 132 12.26 6.97 6.47
N TRP A 133 11.55 7.33 5.40
CA TRP A 133 12.19 7.91 4.20
C TRP A 133 12.94 9.19 4.57
N GLY A 134 12.26 10.09 5.28
CA GLY A 134 12.87 11.36 5.68
C GLY A 134 14.09 11.15 6.54
N ASN A 135 13.98 10.30 7.54
CA ASN A 135 15.09 9.98 8.44
C ASN A 135 16.28 9.39 7.69
N TYR A 136 16.02 8.50 6.73
CA TYR A 136 17.10 7.93 5.93
C TYR A 136 17.84 9.02 5.16
N LEU A 137 17.10 9.88 4.44
CA LEU A 137 17.74 10.93 3.64
C LEU A 137 18.52 11.91 4.52
N VAL A 138 17.95 12.29 5.67
CA VAL A 138 18.63 13.18 6.63
C VAL A 138 19.94 12.53 7.10
N SER A 139 19.93 11.23 7.38
CA SER A 139 21.11 10.51 7.87
C SER A 139 22.25 10.51 6.85
N GLN A 140 21.93 10.65 5.56
CA GLN A 140 22.94 10.64 4.49
C GLN A 140 23.41 12.04 4.10
N ALA A 141 22.71 13.08 4.49
CA ALA A 141 23.00 14.47 4.11
C ALA A 141 24.30 14.95 4.75
N LYS A 142 25.08 15.70 3.99
CA LYS A 142 26.35 16.25 4.46
C LYS A 142 26.37 17.76 4.21
N GLY A 143 26.51 18.53 5.31
CA GLY A 143 26.55 19.98 5.21
C GLY A 143 25.24 20.58 4.74
N LYS A 144 25.33 21.63 3.93
CA LYS A 144 24.17 22.39 3.44
C LYS A 144 24.04 22.29 1.93
N GLY A 145 22.84 22.61 1.43
CA GLY A 145 22.60 22.72 0.00
C GLY A 145 22.47 21.38 -0.72
N ASN A 146 22.10 20.31 -0.01
CA ASN A 146 21.94 19.00 -0.62
C ASN A 146 20.70 18.96 -1.53
N ASN A 147 20.85 18.46 -2.75
CA ASN A 147 19.80 18.47 -3.77
C ASN A 147 18.71 17.45 -3.44
N LEU A 148 17.51 17.92 -3.17
CA LEU A 148 16.37 17.07 -2.79
C LEU A 148 15.33 17.02 -3.91
N TYR A 149 15.08 15.82 -4.40
CA TYR A 149 14.03 15.53 -5.39
C TYR A 149 12.88 14.82 -4.69
N LEU A 150 11.67 15.32 -4.89
CA LEU A 150 10.45 14.79 -4.25
C LEU A 150 9.62 14.01 -5.28
N TYR A 151 9.17 12.82 -4.90
CA TYR A 151 8.20 12.06 -5.67
C TYR A 151 7.16 11.51 -4.69
N ALA A 152 5.94 11.37 -5.17
CA ALA A 152 4.80 10.93 -4.35
C ALA A 152 3.96 9.89 -5.10
N GLY A 153 3.12 9.20 -4.37
CA GLY A 153 2.17 8.25 -4.94
C GLY A 153 0.97 8.94 -5.56
N ALA A 154 -0.07 8.18 -5.85
CA ALA A 154 -1.27 8.69 -6.52
C ALA A 154 -2.15 9.49 -5.56
N ALA A 155 -2.63 10.65 -6.01
CA ALA A 155 -3.54 11.48 -5.21
C ALA A 155 -4.89 10.80 -4.96
N SER A 156 -5.23 9.78 -5.71
CA SER A 156 -6.45 8.98 -5.50
C SER A 156 -6.35 8.03 -4.31
N ASP A 157 -5.14 7.86 -3.76
CA ASP A 157 -4.88 6.98 -2.62
C ASP A 157 -4.63 7.85 -1.39
N ASN A 158 -5.48 7.72 -0.38
CA ASN A 158 -5.33 8.50 0.85
C ASN A 158 -3.95 8.28 1.50
N ASN A 159 -3.36 7.09 1.36
CA ASN A 159 -2.04 6.80 1.91
C ASN A 159 -0.96 7.74 1.37
N ALA A 160 -1.06 8.16 0.10
CA ALA A 160 -0.05 9.03 -0.50
C ALA A 160 0.12 10.32 0.32
N PHE A 161 -0.99 10.84 0.86
CA PHE A 161 -0.96 12.03 1.72
C PHE A 161 -0.32 11.73 3.07
N ILE A 162 -0.64 10.59 3.66
CA ILE A 162 -0.09 10.23 4.98
C ILE A 162 1.42 9.96 4.87
N PHE A 163 1.85 9.25 3.83
CA PHE A 163 3.28 9.02 3.56
C PHE A 163 3.99 10.37 3.41
N PHE A 164 3.42 11.26 2.59
CA PHE A 164 4.05 12.56 2.34
C PHE A 164 4.14 13.39 3.61
N ALA A 165 3.07 13.39 4.43
CA ALA A 165 3.07 14.12 5.71
C ALA A 165 4.17 13.60 6.64
N GLY A 166 4.36 12.28 6.69
CA GLY A 166 5.44 11.68 7.49
C GLY A 166 6.82 12.13 7.02
N ALA A 167 7.04 12.09 5.71
CA ALA A 167 8.31 12.55 5.14
C ALA A 167 8.53 14.04 5.37
N TRP A 168 7.49 14.85 5.15
CA TRP A 168 7.56 16.30 5.35
C TRP A 168 7.92 16.64 6.79
N SER A 169 7.34 15.94 7.76
CA SER A 169 7.62 16.20 9.18
C SER A 169 9.11 16.09 9.52
N ILE A 170 9.84 15.23 8.82
CA ILE A 170 11.28 15.02 9.04
C ILE A 170 12.11 15.95 8.15
N LEU A 171 11.71 16.09 6.88
CA LEU A 171 12.51 16.84 5.90
C LEU A 171 12.35 18.35 6.05
N GLN A 172 11.16 18.84 6.43
CA GLN A 172 10.89 20.26 6.45
C GLN A 172 11.87 21.06 7.34
N PRO A 173 12.18 20.64 8.57
CA PRO A 173 13.17 21.39 9.36
C PRO A 173 14.54 21.44 8.68
N LYS A 174 14.90 20.41 7.93
CA LYS A 174 16.18 20.33 7.22
C LYS A 174 16.16 21.09 5.89
N ILE A 175 14.99 21.32 5.34
CA ILE A 175 14.82 22.25 4.21
C ILE A 175 14.92 23.69 4.72
N ALA A 176 14.21 23.97 5.83
CA ALA A 176 14.18 25.31 6.41
C ALA A 176 15.57 25.78 6.86
N ASP A 177 16.40 24.88 7.38
CA ASP A 177 17.74 25.24 7.86
C ASP A 177 18.80 25.23 6.76
N GLY A 178 18.41 24.92 5.51
CA GLY A 178 19.32 24.92 4.38
C GLY A 178 20.08 23.63 4.15
N THR A 179 19.86 22.59 4.94
CA THR A 179 20.48 21.28 4.71
C THR A 179 20.08 20.74 3.34
N PHE A 180 18.81 20.84 2.99
CA PHE A 180 18.29 20.43 1.69
C PHE A 180 17.76 21.63 0.89
N LYS A 181 17.92 21.53 -0.43
CA LYS A 181 17.27 22.44 -1.41
C LYS A 181 16.38 21.59 -2.31
N ILE A 182 15.09 21.94 -2.36
CA ILE A 182 14.13 21.24 -3.22
C ILE A 182 14.42 21.62 -4.67
N VAL A 183 14.53 20.63 -5.54
CA VAL A 183 14.86 20.84 -6.97
C VAL A 183 13.62 20.85 -7.84
N ASN A 184 12.64 19.98 -7.60
CA ASN A 184 11.65 19.64 -8.63
C ASN A 184 10.20 19.99 -8.28
N SER A 185 9.98 20.90 -7.32
CA SER A 185 8.60 21.29 -7.01
C SER A 185 8.56 22.76 -6.56
N ASP A 186 8.02 23.64 -7.39
CA ASP A 186 7.80 25.03 -7.04
C ASP A 186 6.80 25.16 -5.89
N ALA A 187 5.77 24.32 -5.87
CA ALA A 187 4.78 24.32 -4.77
C ALA A 187 5.46 24.01 -3.44
N ALA A 188 6.34 23.00 -3.42
CA ALA A 188 7.06 22.66 -2.18
C ALA A 188 8.01 23.77 -1.76
N VAL A 189 8.67 24.43 -2.71
CA VAL A 189 9.54 25.58 -2.39
C VAL A 189 8.74 26.71 -1.73
N LYS A 190 7.55 27.01 -2.25
CA LYS A 190 6.68 28.04 -1.66
C LYS A 190 6.22 27.69 -0.25
N LEU A 191 6.11 26.40 0.06
CA LEU A 191 5.60 25.92 1.34
C LEU A 191 6.71 25.50 2.31
N GLN A 192 7.98 25.69 1.94
CA GLN A 192 9.10 25.12 2.68
C GLN A 192 9.25 25.66 4.10
N GLY A 193 8.65 26.80 4.40
CA GLY A 193 8.66 27.36 5.76
C GLY A 193 7.58 26.77 6.68
N LYS A 194 6.69 25.95 6.19
CA LYS A 194 5.54 25.43 6.95
C LYS A 194 5.83 24.04 7.51
N ALA A 195 5.86 23.93 8.83
CA ALA A 195 6.10 22.63 9.50
C ALA A 195 4.99 21.64 9.23
N THR A 196 3.75 22.10 9.13
CA THR A 196 2.58 21.25 8.88
C THR A 196 1.81 21.80 7.70
N LEU A 197 1.45 20.93 6.77
CA LEU A 197 0.70 21.30 5.57
C LEU A 197 -0.78 20.91 5.72
N THR A 198 -1.66 21.73 5.16
CA THR A 198 -3.06 21.32 4.99
C THR A 198 -3.16 20.28 3.89
N ARG A 199 -4.29 19.60 3.82
CA ARG A 199 -4.56 18.62 2.75
C ARG A 199 -4.41 19.27 1.36
N GLU A 200 -4.92 20.49 1.20
CA GLU A 200 -4.85 21.22 -0.07
C GLU A 200 -3.41 21.59 -0.43
N GLU A 201 -2.62 21.98 0.57
CA GLU A 201 -1.21 22.29 0.34
C GLU A 201 -0.44 21.04 -0.06
N GLU A 202 -0.68 19.91 0.61
CA GLU A 202 -0.08 18.63 0.20
C GLU A 202 -0.50 18.27 -1.22
N ALA A 203 -1.78 18.44 -1.55
CA ALA A 203 -2.29 18.13 -2.88
C ALA A 203 -1.58 18.95 -3.97
N SER A 204 -1.25 20.22 -3.66
CA SER A 204 -0.55 21.08 -4.63
C SER A 204 0.86 20.55 -4.93
N ILE A 205 1.54 20.03 -3.90
CA ILE A 205 2.86 19.42 -4.10
C ILE A 205 2.73 18.08 -4.83
N ILE A 206 1.86 17.22 -4.34
CA ILE A 206 1.67 15.87 -4.91
C ILE A 206 1.29 15.99 -6.40
N GLY A 207 0.46 16.97 -6.76
CA GLY A 207 0.10 17.21 -8.16
C GLY A 207 1.30 17.45 -9.06
N GLN A 208 2.38 18.04 -8.52
CA GLN A 208 3.60 18.28 -9.30
C GLN A 208 4.52 17.06 -9.36
N VAL A 209 4.50 16.22 -8.33
CA VAL A 209 5.53 15.18 -8.16
C VAL A 209 4.97 13.76 -8.16
N THR A 210 3.68 13.59 -8.41
CA THR A 210 3.07 12.26 -8.37
C THR A 210 3.64 11.31 -9.43
N THR A 211 3.85 10.07 -9.01
CA THR A 211 4.20 8.95 -9.90
C THR A 211 2.96 8.14 -10.29
N ASN A 212 1.80 8.43 -9.69
CA ASN A 212 0.57 7.65 -9.86
C ASN A 212 0.75 6.16 -9.51
N TRP A 213 1.74 5.83 -8.66
CA TRP A 213 2.13 4.43 -8.37
C TRP A 213 2.52 3.66 -9.64
N ASN A 214 2.98 4.36 -10.67
CA ASN A 214 3.23 3.80 -12.00
C ASN A 214 4.69 4.02 -12.38
N PRO A 215 5.47 2.94 -12.63
CA PRO A 215 6.90 3.09 -12.93
C PRO A 215 7.15 3.83 -14.24
N ASN A 216 6.25 3.76 -15.22
CA ASN A 216 6.41 4.50 -16.47
C ASN A 216 6.23 6.00 -16.25
N ASP A 217 5.22 6.38 -15.46
CA ASP A 217 5.02 7.79 -15.10
C ASP A 217 6.19 8.30 -14.27
N ALA A 218 6.70 7.48 -13.34
CA ALA A 218 7.86 7.83 -12.53
C ALA A 218 9.09 8.07 -13.40
N LYS A 219 9.34 7.18 -14.36
CA LYS A 219 10.45 7.30 -15.30
C LYS A 219 10.36 8.61 -16.10
N SER A 220 9.19 8.87 -16.68
CA SER A 220 8.99 10.08 -17.50
C SER A 220 9.20 11.35 -16.68
N LYS A 221 8.67 11.36 -15.45
CA LYS A 221 8.82 12.52 -14.57
C LYS A 221 10.27 12.73 -14.17
N ALA A 222 11.00 11.67 -13.83
CA ALA A 222 12.40 11.76 -13.48
C ALA A 222 13.24 12.26 -14.65
N GLU A 223 12.97 11.76 -15.86
CA GLU A 223 13.64 12.22 -17.09
C GLU A 223 13.41 13.71 -17.31
N ALA A 224 12.18 14.18 -17.16
CA ALA A 224 11.85 15.59 -17.32
C ALA A 224 12.55 16.45 -16.26
N ASN A 225 12.58 15.98 -15.01
CA ASN A 225 13.24 16.71 -13.93
C ASN A 225 14.74 16.86 -14.19
N LEU A 226 15.40 15.79 -14.63
CA LEU A 226 16.85 15.86 -14.90
C LEU A 226 17.17 16.67 -16.15
N THR A 227 16.30 16.67 -17.16
CA THR A 227 16.47 17.51 -18.34
C THR A 227 16.43 18.99 -17.94
N LYS A 228 15.56 19.36 -17.01
CA LYS A 228 15.41 20.74 -16.56
C LYS A 228 16.49 21.16 -15.57
N ALA A 229 17.01 20.22 -14.79
CA ALA A 229 17.96 20.53 -13.72
C ALA A 229 19.31 21.00 -14.25
N THR A 230 19.92 21.96 -13.55
CA THR A 230 21.31 22.39 -13.82
C THR A 230 22.28 21.33 -13.32
N ALA A 231 23.54 21.39 -13.78
CA ALA A 231 24.58 20.49 -13.29
C ALA A 231 24.76 20.61 -11.77
N ALA A 232 24.64 21.82 -11.21
CA ALA A 232 24.74 22.06 -9.77
C ALA A 232 23.62 21.39 -8.99
N GLN A 233 22.46 21.15 -9.61
CA GLN A 233 21.31 20.49 -9.00
C GLN A 233 21.38 18.97 -9.12
N LYS A 234 22.42 18.44 -9.74
CA LYS A 234 22.64 17.00 -9.90
C LYS A 234 23.69 16.51 -8.89
N GLY A 235 24.91 16.19 -9.29
CA GLY A 235 25.95 15.76 -8.35
C GLY A 235 25.46 14.63 -7.44
N VAL A 236 25.36 14.88 -6.15
CA VAL A 236 24.77 13.94 -5.19
C VAL A 236 23.30 14.32 -5.01
N ALA A 237 22.40 13.41 -5.37
CA ALA A 237 20.96 13.64 -5.32
C ALA A 237 20.34 12.83 -4.18
N TYR A 238 19.40 13.47 -3.48
CA TYR A 238 18.62 12.87 -2.40
C TYR A 238 17.19 12.76 -2.91
N VAL A 239 16.72 11.54 -3.07
CA VAL A 239 15.52 11.26 -3.86
C VAL A 239 14.47 10.56 -3.01
N LEU A 240 13.42 11.29 -2.68
CA LEU A 240 12.26 10.75 -1.95
C LEU A 240 11.38 10.02 -2.96
N SER A 241 11.52 8.71 -3.03
CA SER A 241 10.71 7.88 -3.92
C SER A 241 9.64 7.14 -3.11
N PRO A 242 8.39 7.08 -3.60
CA PRO A 242 7.28 6.70 -2.74
C PRO A 242 7.00 5.20 -2.62
N ASN A 243 7.56 4.37 -3.50
CA ASN A 243 7.48 2.90 -3.37
C ASN A 243 8.55 2.26 -4.24
N ASP A 244 8.75 0.97 -4.08
CA ASP A 244 9.86 0.27 -4.70
C ASP A 244 9.80 0.26 -6.22
N GLN A 245 8.63 -0.02 -6.77
CA GLN A 245 8.49 -0.14 -8.22
C GLN A 245 8.84 1.19 -8.91
N THR A 246 8.37 2.31 -8.35
CA THR A 246 8.72 3.62 -8.88
C THR A 246 10.14 4.02 -8.51
N ALA A 247 10.63 3.62 -7.34
CA ALA A 247 12.01 3.90 -6.92
C ALA A 247 13.03 3.29 -7.90
N ARG A 248 12.79 2.05 -8.33
CA ARG A 248 13.71 1.41 -9.30
C ARG A 248 13.72 2.18 -10.62
N ALA A 249 12.54 2.59 -11.10
CA ALA A 249 12.46 3.36 -12.34
C ALA A 249 13.21 4.70 -12.22
N ILE A 250 13.00 5.39 -11.10
CA ILE A 250 13.66 6.68 -10.85
C ILE A 250 15.18 6.50 -10.70
N ALA A 251 15.59 5.51 -9.91
CA ALA A 251 17.02 5.23 -9.67
C ALA A 251 17.74 4.93 -10.98
N ASP A 252 17.11 4.16 -11.87
CA ASP A 252 17.71 3.83 -13.17
C ASP A 252 17.90 5.09 -14.03
N VAL A 253 16.92 6.02 -13.99
CA VAL A 253 17.03 7.28 -14.73
C VAL A 253 18.18 8.13 -14.17
N PHE A 254 18.27 8.28 -12.86
CA PHE A 254 19.34 9.06 -12.24
C PHE A 254 20.72 8.44 -12.53
N ALA A 255 20.81 7.11 -12.51
CA ALA A 255 22.07 6.41 -12.75
C ALA A 255 22.61 6.62 -14.17
N LYS A 256 21.74 6.90 -15.14
CA LYS A 256 22.14 7.12 -16.53
C LYS A 256 22.58 8.57 -16.82
N ASP A 257 22.31 9.49 -15.90
CA ASP A 257 22.66 10.90 -16.11
C ASP A 257 24.12 11.11 -15.73
N LYS A 258 24.93 11.60 -16.67
CA LYS A 258 26.38 11.75 -16.50
C LYS A 258 26.76 12.74 -15.39
N ASP A 259 25.86 13.67 -15.07
CA ASP A 259 26.10 14.70 -14.05
C ASP A 259 25.66 14.26 -12.66
N VAL A 260 24.94 13.15 -12.55
CA VAL A 260 24.58 12.54 -11.27
C VAL A 260 25.69 11.60 -10.84
N LYS A 261 26.38 11.93 -9.74
CA LYS A 261 27.47 11.11 -9.21
C LYS A 261 26.98 10.03 -8.28
N LYS A 262 25.89 10.30 -7.57
CA LYS A 262 25.26 9.37 -6.64
C LYS A 262 23.83 9.80 -6.41
N ALA A 263 22.93 8.83 -6.24
CA ALA A 263 21.54 9.10 -5.82
C ALA A 263 21.21 8.22 -4.61
N TYR A 264 20.75 8.86 -3.54
CA TYR A 264 20.17 8.16 -2.40
C TYR A 264 18.67 8.09 -2.65
N THR A 265 18.11 6.88 -2.80
CA THR A 265 16.70 6.69 -3.13
C THR A 265 16.00 5.86 -2.06
N THR A 266 14.81 6.32 -1.68
CA THR A 266 13.94 5.61 -0.73
C THR A 266 12.93 4.75 -1.48
N GLY A 267 12.17 3.95 -0.76
CA GLY A 267 11.09 3.13 -1.30
C GLY A 267 10.28 2.50 -0.18
N GLN A 268 9.32 1.66 -0.55
CA GLN A 268 8.60 0.82 0.39
C GLN A 268 8.10 -0.43 -0.33
N ASP A 269 7.70 -1.42 0.43
CA ASP A 269 7.11 -2.71 0.06
C ASP A 269 8.09 -3.87 0.08
N ALA A 270 9.39 -3.61 0.10
CA ALA A 270 10.41 -4.66 0.07
C ALA A 270 10.16 -5.64 -1.08
N ASP A 271 9.91 -5.09 -2.28
CA ASP A 271 9.81 -5.90 -3.51
C ASP A 271 11.08 -6.71 -3.68
N LYS A 272 10.98 -7.93 -4.16
CA LYS A 272 12.16 -8.79 -4.38
C LYS A 272 13.21 -8.09 -5.24
N ALA A 273 12.78 -7.44 -6.33
CA ALA A 273 13.71 -6.71 -7.21
C ALA A 273 14.38 -5.55 -6.49
N SER A 274 13.69 -4.85 -5.60
CA SER A 274 14.28 -3.74 -4.84
C SER A 274 15.23 -4.24 -3.75
N ILE A 275 14.92 -5.38 -3.13
CA ILE A 275 15.88 -5.98 -2.20
C ILE A 275 17.20 -6.27 -2.95
N GLN A 276 17.12 -6.82 -4.16
CA GLN A 276 18.33 -7.03 -4.96
C GLN A 276 19.02 -5.70 -5.30
N TYR A 277 18.25 -4.67 -5.66
CA TYR A 277 18.80 -3.32 -5.92
C TYR A 277 19.53 -2.77 -4.68
N ILE A 278 18.99 -3.00 -3.50
CA ILE A 278 19.63 -2.55 -2.25
C ILE A 278 20.94 -3.30 -2.03
N ILE A 279 20.93 -4.61 -2.20
CA ILE A 279 22.15 -5.44 -2.09
C ILE A 279 23.22 -4.93 -3.06
N ASP A 280 22.81 -4.60 -4.29
CA ASP A 280 23.71 -4.14 -5.36
C ASP A 280 24.07 -2.66 -5.24
N GLY A 281 23.46 -1.90 -4.36
CA GLY A 281 23.72 -0.48 -4.19
C GLY A 281 23.02 0.42 -5.21
N LYS A 282 22.02 -0.07 -5.92
CA LYS A 282 21.25 0.68 -6.93
C LYS A 282 20.06 1.43 -6.36
N GLN A 283 19.52 0.95 -5.25
CA GLN A 283 18.51 1.62 -4.45
C GLN A 283 19.05 1.65 -3.03
N SER A 284 18.75 2.70 -2.27
CA SER A 284 19.41 2.89 -0.98
C SER A 284 18.62 2.32 0.19
N GLU A 285 17.30 2.41 0.11
CA GLU A 285 16.44 2.05 1.24
C GLU A 285 15.09 1.59 0.71
N THR A 286 14.46 0.69 1.43
CA THR A 286 13.03 0.41 1.33
C THR A 286 12.45 0.34 2.73
N VAL A 287 11.14 0.39 2.84
CA VAL A 287 10.45 0.16 4.11
C VAL A 287 9.72 -1.17 4.00
N LEU A 288 10.09 -2.10 4.87
CA LEU A 288 9.40 -3.39 4.97
C LEU A 288 8.06 -3.17 5.66
N LYS A 289 7.00 -3.51 4.95
CA LYS A 289 5.64 -3.62 5.45
C LYS A 289 5.32 -5.11 5.41
N ASP A 290 5.37 -5.76 6.56
CA ASP A 290 5.27 -7.23 6.62
C ASP A 290 3.84 -7.66 6.28
N THR A 291 3.62 -8.06 5.03
CA THR A 291 2.30 -8.45 4.56
C THR A 291 1.78 -9.72 5.24
N ARG A 292 2.66 -10.52 5.85
CA ARG A 292 2.21 -11.67 6.66
C ARG A 292 1.37 -11.18 7.84
N VAL A 293 1.80 -10.07 8.47
CA VAL A 293 1.08 -9.47 9.61
C VAL A 293 -0.23 -8.82 9.13
N LEU A 294 -0.17 -8.05 8.04
CA LEU A 294 -1.35 -7.34 7.56
C LEU A 294 -2.47 -8.31 7.17
N VAL A 295 -2.11 -9.35 6.44
CA VAL A 295 -3.07 -10.37 6.01
C VAL A 295 -3.65 -11.10 7.22
N ALA A 296 -2.81 -11.47 8.19
CA ALA A 296 -3.28 -12.14 9.42
C ALA A 296 -4.27 -11.25 10.17
N ASP A 297 -3.97 -9.95 10.27
CA ASP A 297 -4.87 -8.99 10.94
C ASP A 297 -6.20 -8.85 10.20
N ALA A 298 -6.18 -8.83 8.87
CA ALA A 298 -7.40 -8.71 8.08
C ALA A 298 -8.29 -9.95 8.26
N ILE A 299 -7.69 -11.13 8.24
CA ILE A 299 -8.44 -12.39 8.42
C ILE A 299 -9.02 -12.46 9.84
N LYS A 300 -8.21 -12.12 10.84
CA LYS A 300 -8.68 -12.10 12.24
C LYS A 300 -9.85 -11.11 12.40
N THR A 301 -9.74 -9.95 11.79
CA THR A 301 -10.80 -8.93 11.82
C THR A 301 -12.08 -9.49 11.17
N ALA A 302 -11.96 -10.10 10.00
CA ALA A 302 -13.11 -10.69 9.30
C ALA A 302 -13.77 -11.78 10.13
N ILE A 303 -12.98 -12.69 10.72
CA ILE A 303 -13.50 -13.78 11.57
C ILE A 303 -14.22 -13.19 12.78
N THR A 304 -13.65 -12.16 13.41
CA THR A 304 -14.26 -11.50 14.56
C THR A 304 -15.65 -10.98 14.21
N PHE A 305 -15.77 -10.31 13.05
CA PHE A 305 -17.07 -9.81 12.60
C PHE A 305 -18.05 -10.94 12.29
N THR A 306 -17.60 -12.06 11.72
CA THR A 306 -18.53 -13.17 11.42
C THR A 306 -19.09 -13.80 12.70
N LYS A 307 -18.39 -13.64 13.83
CA LYS A 307 -18.86 -14.09 15.14
C LYS A 307 -19.74 -13.05 15.86
N GLY A 308 -20.03 -11.93 15.21
CA GLY A 308 -20.80 -10.85 15.80
C GLY A 308 -20.05 -10.07 16.88
N GLN A 309 -18.73 -10.16 16.87
CA GLN A 309 -17.87 -9.49 17.84
C GLN A 309 -17.20 -8.28 17.21
N THR A 310 -16.63 -7.41 18.04
CA THR A 310 -15.95 -6.18 17.60
C THR A 310 -14.43 -6.37 17.65
N PRO A 311 -13.71 -6.12 16.57
CA PRO A 311 -12.24 -6.21 16.60
C PRO A 311 -11.64 -5.18 17.54
N VAL A 312 -10.47 -5.51 18.10
CA VAL A 312 -9.72 -4.61 18.99
C VAL A 312 -9.04 -3.55 18.14
N GLN A 313 -9.33 -2.28 18.43
CA GLN A 313 -8.68 -1.15 17.77
C GLN A 313 -7.53 -0.61 18.64
N THR A 314 -6.52 -0.05 17.98
CA THR A 314 -5.42 0.64 18.67
C THR A 314 -5.33 2.11 18.28
N LYS A 315 -6.06 2.52 17.25
CA LYS A 315 -6.04 3.88 16.73
C LYS A 315 -7.33 4.12 15.93
N THR A 316 -7.61 5.38 15.60
CA THR A 316 -8.66 5.73 14.65
C THR A 316 -8.06 6.57 13.53
N TYR A 317 -8.74 6.56 12.38
CA TYR A 317 -8.40 7.42 11.23
C TYR A 317 -9.65 8.12 10.76
N ASN A 318 -9.56 9.44 10.62
CA ASN A 318 -10.68 10.22 10.08
C ASN A 318 -10.76 9.99 8.57
N ASN A 319 -11.94 9.56 8.10
CA ASN A 319 -12.13 9.30 6.67
C ASN A 319 -12.97 10.39 5.98
N GLY A 320 -13.14 11.53 6.65
CA GLY A 320 -13.94 12.64 6.14
C GLY A 320 -15.37 12.64 6.66
N VAL A 321 -15.82 11.52 7.24
CA VAL A 321 -17.20 11.38 7.77
C VAL A 321 -17.19 10.85 9.19
N ILE A 322 -16.36 9.85 9.47
CA ILE A 322 -16.26 9.23 10.81
C ILE A 322 -14.80 8.97 11.16
N GLU A 323 -14.57 8.71 12.44
CA GLU A 323 -13.31 8.15 12.93
C GLU A 323 -13.39 6.64 12.80
N VAL A 324 -12.67 6.08 11.83
CA VAL A 324 -12.71 4.63 11.56
C VAL A 324 -11.80 3.92 12.56
N PRO A 325 -12.32 2.93 13.31
CA PRO A 325 -11.46 2.13 14.18
C PRO A 325 -10.40 1.38 13.35
N ALA A 326 -9.19 1.31 13.87
CA ALA A 326 -8.08 0.77 13.07
C ALA A 326 -7.05 0.02 13.89
N LYS A 327 -6.27 -0.79 13.20
CA LYS A 327 -5.07 -1.42 13.75
C LYS A 327 -3.94 -1.24 12.74
N PRO A 328 -3.14 -0.18 12.90
CA PRO A 328 -1.92 -0.03 12.09
C PRO A 328 -0.80 -0.89 12.65
N SER A 329 -0.02 -1.51 11.75
CA SER A 329 1.13 -2.33 12.11
C SER A 329 2.43 -1.55 11.89
N ASP A 330 3.46 -1.91 12.67
CA ASP A 330 4.78 -1.29 12.61
C ASP A 330 5.46 -1.58 11.27
N VAL A 331 6.41 -0.73 10.92
CA VAL A 331 7.20 -0.84 9.70
C VAL A 331 8.69 -0.79 10.04
N THR A 332 9.54 -1.26 9.12
CA THR A 332 10.98 -1.34 9.34
C THR A 332 11.74 -0.79 8.14
N SER A 333 12.59 0.20 8.36
CA SER A 333 13.50 0.70 7.31
C SER A 333 14.57 -0.35 7.02
N VAL A 334 14.80 -0.63 5.74
CA VAL A 334 15.74 -1.66 5.27
C VAL A 334 16.77 -1.01 4.36
N THR A 335 18.05 -1.19 4.69
CA THR A 335 19.18 -0.71 3.91
C THR A 335 20.16 -1.87 3.72
N GLN A 336 21.27 -1.63 3.01
CA GLN A 336 22.33 -2.63 2.88
C GLN A 336 22.81 -3.16 4.24
N GLN A 337 22.74 -2.33 5.28
CA GLN A 337 23.26 -2.68 6.60
C GLN A 337 22.42 -3.73 7.33
N ASN A 338 21.11 -3.76 7.08
CA ASN A 338 20.22 -4.67 7.80
C ASN A 338 19.37 -5.57 6.91
N VAL A 339 19.60 -5.56 5.59
CA VAL A 339 18.76 -6.31 4.65
C VAL A 339 18.75 -7.81 4.98
N LYS A 340 19.89 -8.38 5.35
CA LYS A 340 19.95 -9.80 5.70
C LYS A 340 19.06 -10.10 6.92
N ALA A 341 19.21 -9.32 7.99
CA ALA A 341 18.43 -9.55 9.22
C ALA A 341 16.94 -9.31 8.99
N ALA A 342 16.58 -8.19 8.35
CA ALA A 342 15.19 -7.78 8.21
C ALA A 342 14.42 -8.65 7.22
N ILE A 343 15.06 -9.12 6.17
CA ILE A 343 14.39 -9.80 5.06
C ILE A 343 14.61 -11.32 5.09
N VAL A 344 15.84 -11.77 5.28
CA VAL A 344 16.19 -13.19 5.19
C VAL A 344 16.05 -13.89 6.55
N ASP A 345 16.73 -13.36 7.56
CA ASP A 345 16.72 -14.00 8.89
C ASP A 345 15.32 -13.98 9.50
N SER A 346 14.51 -12.98 9.16
CA SER A 346 13.10 -12.89 9.61
C SER A 346 12.19 -13.91 8.92
N GLY A 347 12.67 -14.54 7.84
CA GLY A 347 11.88 -15.46 7.05
C GLY A 347 10.96 -14.80 6.03
N TYR A 348 11.10 -13.50 5.81
CA TYR A 348 10.22 -12.81 4.86
C TYR A 348 10.43 -13.33 3.42
N TYR A 349 11.70 -13.44 3.00
CA TYR A 349 12.11 -14.09 1.75
C TYR A 349 13.28 -15.03 2.00
N PRO A 350 13.37 -16.14 1.27
CA PRO A 350 14.55 -17.02 1.39
C PRO A 350 15.79 -16.39 0.75
N ALA A 351 16.95 -16.69 1.33
CA ALA A 351 18.24 -16.20 0.82
C ALA A 351 18.49 -16.58 -0.65
N SER A 352 17.94 -17.72 -1.07
CA SER A 352 18.14 -18.23 -2.44
C SER A 352 17.60 -17.31 -3.53
N LEU A 353 16.74 -16.33 -3.17
CA LEU A 353 16.23 -15.37 -4.15
C LEU A 353 17.25 -14.30 -4.53
N PHE A 354 18.34 -14.18 -3.78
CA PHE A 354 19.25 -13.03 -3.93
C PHE A 354 20.70 -13.47 -4.14
N THR A 355 21.48 -12.60 -4.83
CA THR A 355 22.91 -12.80 -5.01
C THR A 355 23.64 -11.65 -4.32
N GLY A 356 24.84 -11.95 -3.80
CA GLY A 356 25.69 -10.93 -3.17
C GLY A 356 25.29 -10.54 -1.76
N LEU A 357 24.40 -11.28 -1.14
CA LEU A 357 24.00 -11.03 0.24
C LEU A 357 25.17 -11.31 1.18
N LYS A 358 25.50 -10.37 2.11
CA LYS A 358 26.63 -10.49 3.05
C LYS A 358 26.17 -10.69 4.48
#